data_05491f4d6d7afcb0a9fdf6b9f9c0eba1
#
_entry.id   05491f4d6d7afcb0a9fdf6b9f9c0eba1
#
_cell.length_a   1.000
_cell.length_b   1.000
_cell.length_c   1.000
_cell.angle_alpha   90.00
_cell.angle_beta   90.00
_cell.angle_gamma   90.00
#
_symmetry.space_group_name_H-M   'P 1'
#
loop_
_entity.id
_entity.type
_entity.pdbx_description
1 polymer ?
#
loop_
_entity_poly.entity_id
_entity_poly.type
_entity_poly.pdbx_seq_one_letter_code
_entity_poly.pdbx_strand_id
1 'polypeptide(L)'
;MNLALITGTSQGLGLALAERLLADGWSVHGFARGPQTLVHANFIAHTVDVADEASVRAAVSVVAASGRIDLLINNAGSAALNAFLLTPGSVAEALMRVNYLGTFHCLQAVGKVMVRQRGGLVVNLTTVAVPLSLEGEAAYVASKAAVEALTKVAAKELATQGVRVVALGLGPVDTRLTRAVPKAALAKINDAIGRPQGTSIKEAVDFILSRIGAPDLKSGSVEYFGQTAS
;
A
#
# COMPACT_ATOMS: atom_id res chain seq x y z
N MET A 1 2.20 20.84 10.69
CA MET A 1 2.07 20.28 9.32
C MET A 1 2.05 18.77 9.48
N ASN A 2 1.08 18.08 8.88
CA ASN A 2 0.98 16.64 8.97
C ASN A 2 2.10 15.98 8.14
N LEU A 3 2.63 14.84 8.61
CA LEU A 3 3.70 14.10 7.95
C LEU A 3 3.19 12.71 7.51
N ALA A 4 3.38 12.42 6.23
CA ALA A 4 3.11 11.12 5.64
C ALA A 4 4.40 10.42 5.23
N LEU A 5 4.47 9.12 5.50
CA LEU A 5 5.46 8.20 4.95
C LEU A 5 4.77 7.30 3.92
N ILE A 6 5.28 7.29 2.69
CA ILE A 6 4.73 6.49 1.59
C ILE A 6 5.80 5.57 1.03
N THR A 7 5.50 4.29 0.85
CA THR A 7 6.41 3.35 0.20
C THR A 7 6.08 3.20 -1.28
N GLY A 8 7.10 3.06 -2.14
CA GLY A 8 6.93 2.91 -3.60
C GLY A 8 6.67 4.22 -4.34
N THR A 9 7.30 5.32 -3.95
CA THR A 9 7.07 6.68 -4.48
C THR A 9 7.85 7.02 -5.74
N SER A 10 8.64 6.11 -6.31
CA SER A 10 9.40 6.40 -7.53
C SER A 10 8.55 6.51 -8.79
N GLN A 11 7.32 5.99 -8.81
CA GLN A 11 6.42 5.98 -9.97
C GLN A 11 4.99 5.58 -9.60
N GLY A 12 4.07 5.76 -10.56
CA GLY A 12 2.71 5.23 -10.49
C GLY A 12 1.90 5.76 -9.31
N LEU A 13 1.15 4.89 -8.65
CA LEU A 13 0.22 5.28 -7.59
C LEU A 13 0.91 5.94 -6.39
N GLY A 14 2.07 5.42 -5.96
CA GLY A 14 2.81 5.98 -4.83
C GLY A 14 3.34 7.39 -5.10
N LEU A 15 3.79 7.65 -6.34
CA LEU A 15 4.18 8.99 -6.77
C LEU A 15 2.97 9.94 -6.76
N ALA A 16 1.87 9.52 -7.37
CA ALA A 16 0.66 10.35 -7.43
C ALA A 16 0.05 10.65 -6.04
N LEU A 17 0.12 9.69 -5.10
CA LEU A 17 -0.26 9.92 -3.70
C LEU A 17 0.65 10.96 -3.04
N ALA A 18 1.97 10.88 -3.29
CA ALA A 18 2.92 11.85 -2.75
C ALA A 18 2.63 13.26 -3.30
N GLU A 19 2.46 13.40 -4.61
CA GLU A 19 2.13 14.68 -5.27
C GLU A 19 0.85 15.28 -4.70
N ARG A 20 -0.19 14.47 -4.52
CA ARG A 20 -1.46 14.96 -4.02
C ARG A 20 -1.39 15.37 -2.55
N LEU A 21 -0.75 14.59 -1.67
CA LEU A 21 -0.58 14.98 -0.27
C LEU A 21 0.28 16.24 -0.11
N LEU A 22 1.31 16.41 -0.94
CA LEU A 22 2.09 17.65 -0.98
C LEU A 22 1.24 18.86 -1.39
N ALA A 23 0.37 18.71 -2.41
CA ALA A 23 -0.57 19.73 -2.82
C ALA A 23 -1.60 20.07 -1.73
N ASP A 24 -1.98 19.08 -0.91
CA ASP A 24 -2.85 19.23 0.26
C ASP A 24 -2.11 19.77 1.51
N GLY A 25 -0.83 20.19 1.37
CA GLY A 25 -0.05 20.85 2.43
C GLY A 25 0.65 19.91 3.42
N TRP A 26 0.79 18.63 3.11
CA TRP A 26 1.54 17.67 3.92
C TRP A 26 3.05 17.75 3.68
N SER A 27 3.84 17.30 4.65
CA SER A 27 5.20 16.82 4.41
C SER A 27 5.15 15.35 4.03
N VAL A 28 5.94 14.95 3.03
CA VAL A 28 5.97 13.57 2.55
C VAL A 28 7.39 13.04 2.53
N HIS A 29 7.59 11.90 3.20
CA HIS A 29 8.79 11.09 3.07
C HIS A 29 8.49 9.91 2.16
N GLY A 30 9.23 9.78 1.05
CA GLY A 30 9.05 8.73 0.07
C GLY A 30 10.12 7.64 0.19
N PHE A 31 9.71 6.37 0.31
CA PHE A 31 10.61 5.22 0.26
C PHE A 31 10.55 4.55 -1.10
N ALA A 32 11.69 4.39 -1.77
CA ALA A 32 11.80 3.61 -3.00
C ALA A 32 13.23 3.05 -3.16
N ARG A 33 13.38 1.96 -3.91
CA ARG A 33 14.69 1.35 -4.21
C ARG A 33 15.49 2.13 -5.24
N GLY A 34 14.79 2.74 -6.19
CA GLY A 34 15.38 3.48 -7.29
C GLY A 34 15.27 5.00 -7.12
N PRO A 35 15.82 5.75 -8.08
CA PRO A 35 15.73 7.20 -8.11
C PRO A 35 14.28 7.69 -8.02
N GLN A 36 14.09 8.79 -7.31
CA GLN A 36 12.81 9.48 -7.18
C GLN A 36 12.95 10.87 -7.81
N THR A 37 12.10 11.17 -8.78
CA THR A 37 12.20 12.40 -9.59
C THR A 37 11.35 13.54 -9.06
N LEU A 38 10.51 13.29 -8.06
CA LEU A 38 9.66 14.31 -7.45
C LEU A 38 10.51 15.36 -6.73
N VAL A 39 10.35 16.62 -7.11
CA VAL A 39 11.03 17.77 -6.52
C VAL A 39 9.98 18.67 -5.88
N HIS A 40 10.01 18.79 -4.57
CA HIS A 40 9.12 19.67 -3.81
C HIS A 40 9.78 20.00 -2.45
N ALA A 41 9.58 21.22 -1.94
CA ALA A 41 10.21 21.66 -0.69
C ALA A 41 9.89 20.78 0.53
N ASN A 42 8.70 20.19 0.55
CA ASN A 42 8.20 19.33 1.63
C ASN A 42 8.27 17.83 1.28
N PHE A 43 9.03 17.43 0.23
CA PHE A 43 9.27 16.04 -0.13
C PHE A 43 10.71 15.64 0.18
N ILE A 44 10.88 14.53 0.89
CA ILE A 44 12.19 13.95 1.19
C ILE A 44 12.21 12.51 0.67
N ALA A 45 13.11 12.26 -0.30
CA ALA A 45 13.32 10.95 -0.87
C ALA A 45 14.31 10.12 -0.03
N HIS A 46 13.97 8.85 0.22
CA HIS A 46 14.85 7.88 0.86
C HIS A 46 15.04 6.66 -0.04
N THR A 47 16.28 6.21 -0.20
CA THR A 47 16.57 4.95 -0.89
C THR A 47 16.42 3.81 0.10
N VAL A 48 15.32 3.04 -0.03
CA VAL A 48 14.94 1.97 0.90
C VAL A 48 14.41 0.77 0.13
N ASP A 49 14.93 -0.41 0.42
CA ASP A 49 14.25 -1.66 0.08
C ASP A 49 13.37 -2.07 1.26
N VAL A 50 12.05 -2.06 1.06
CA VAL A 50 11.10 -2.47 2.11
C VAL A 50 11.25 -3.94 2.53
N ALA A 51 11.84 -4.77 1.67
CA ALA A 51 12.14 -6.18 1.97
C ALA A 51 13.37 -6.36 2.89
N ASP A 52 14.13 -5.28 3.14
CA ASP A 52 15.25 -5.25 4.09
C ASP A 52 14.82 -4.52 5.37
N GLU A 53 14.63 -5.28 6.44
CA GLU A 53 14.22 -4.77 7.75
C GLU A 53 15.19 -3.71 8.29
N ALA A 54 16.50 -3.92 8.13
CA ALA A 54 17.51 -3.00 8.65
C ALA A 54 17.45 -1.66 7.91
N SER A 55 17.30 -1.68 6.58
CA SER A 55 17.11 -0.49 5.75
C SER A 55 15.87 0.28 6.16
N VAL A 56 14.72 -0.41 6.33
CA VAL A 56 13.46 0.21 6.79
C VAL A 56 13.64 0.85 8.16
N ARG A 57 14.21 0.13 9.12
CA ARG A 57 14.37 0.61 10.50
C ARG A 57 15.26 1.84 10.58
N ALA A 58 16.36 1.86 9.85
CA ALA A 58 17.26 3.01 9.77
C ALA A 58 16.55 4.24 9.18
N ALA A 59 15.84 4.07 8.05
CA ALA A 59 15.13 5.15 7.41
C ALA A 59 13.98 5.70 8.26
N VAL A 60 13.19 4.83 8.91
CA VAL A 60 12.11 5.25 9.82
C VAL A 60 12.66 6.07 11.00
N SER A 61 13.85 5.75 11.50
CA SER A 61 14.49 6.56 12.57
C SER A 61 14.79 7.98 12.10
N VAL A 62 15.24 8.17 10.85
CA VAL A 62 15.46 9.49 10.25
C VAL A 62 14.14 10.24 10.09
N VAL A 63 13.09 9.57 9.57
CA VAL A 63 11.75 10.18 9.44
C VAL A 63 11.21 10.61 10.80
N ALA A 64 11.32 9.78 11.81
CA ALA A 64 10.84 10.08 13.17
C ALA A 64 11.57 11.26 13.83
N ALA A 65 12.82 11.51 13.45
CA ALA A 65 13.58 12.67 13.92
C ALA A 65 13.12 13.98 13.27
N SER A 66 12.47 13.94 12.10
CA SER A 66 11.96 15.13 11.40
C SER A 66 10.58 15.59 11.88
N GLY A 67 9.87 14.76 12.63
CA GLY A 67 8.56 15.13 13.17
C GLY A 67 7.66 13.96 13.52
N ARG A 68 6.42 14.28 13.90
CA ARG A 68 5.36 13.31 14.15
C ARG A 68 4.94 12.64 12.86
N ILE A 69 4.93 11.31 12.82
CA ILE A 69 4.40 10.54 11.67
C ILE A 69 2.89 10.36 11.87
N ASP A 70 2.07 11.03 11.06
CA ASP A 70 0.62 10.96 11.15
C ASP A 70 0.02 9.88 10.27
N LEU A 71 0.67 9.58 9.12
CA LEU A 71 0.19 8.63 8.12
C LEU A 71 1.33 7.78 7.58
N LEU A 72 1.10 6.45 7.53
CA LEU A 72 1.90 5.51 6.75
C LEU A 72 1.02 4.94 5.63
N ILE A 73 1.49 5.00 4.38
CA ILE A 73 0.87 4.29 3.25
C ILE A 73 1.85 3.22 2.75
N ASN A 74 1.53 1.97 3.04
CA ASN A 74 2.24 0.81 2.49
C ASN A 74 1.72 0.52 1.09
N ASN A 75 2.33 1.19 0.09
CA ASN A 75 1.99 1.06 -1.32
C ASN A 75 3.00 0.21 -2.11
N ALA A 76 4.26 0.13 -1.68
CA ALA A 76 5.26 -0.69 -2.37
C ALA A 76 4.78 -2.13 -2.54
N GLY A 77 4.88 -2.64 -3.77
CA GLY A 77 4.44 -3.99 -4.09
C GLY A 77 4.89 -4.43 -5.48
N SER A 78 4.75 -5.71 -5.71
CA SER A 78 4.96 -6.35 -7.01
C SER A 78 3.85 -7.35 -7.28
N ALA A 79 3.62 -7.65 -8.57
CA ALA A 79 2.65 -8.64 -9.02
C ALA A 79 3.30 -9.57 -10.04
N ALA A 80 2.78 -10.77 -10.16
CA ALA A 80 3.12 -11.72 -11.21
C ALA A 80 1.86 -12.48 -11.59
N LEU A 81 1.64 -12.65 -12.88
CA LEU A 81 0.57 -13.44 -13.45
C LEU A 81 1.15 -14.74 -14.04
N ASN A 82 0.89 -15.86 -13.39
CA ASN A 82 1.35 -17.17 -13.81
C ASN A 82 0.30 -18.22 -13.46
N ALA A 83 0.06 -19.17 -14.36
CA ALA A 83 -0.75 -20.33 -14.01
C ALA A 83 -0.15 -21.05 -12.78
N PHE A 84 -0.99 -21.48 -11.86
CA PHE A 84 -0.55 -22.03 -10.56
C PHE A 84 0.53 -23.10 -10.69
N LEU A 85 0.31 -24.09 -11.54
CA LEU A 85 1.27 -25.19 -11.74
C LEU A 85 2.58 -24.76 -12.40
N LEU A 86 2.63 -23.56 -13.00
CA LEU A 86 3.82 -23.03 -13.69
C LEU A 86 4.50 -21.91 -12.89
N THR A 87 4.00 -21.59 -11.71
CA THR A 87 4.58 -20.54 -10.86
C THR A 87 5.82 -21.06 -10.13
N PRO A 88 7.03 -20.55 -10.43
CA PRO A 88 8.22 -20.95 -9.67
C PRO A 88 8.10 -20.52 -8.19
N GLY A 89 8.62 -21.36 -7.28
CA GLY A 89 8.65 -21.03 -5.85
C GLY A 89 9.36 -19.69 -5.55
N SER A 90 10.43 -19.39 -6.29
CA SER A 90 11.15 -18.12 -6.18
C SER A 90 10.29 -16.89 -6.51
N VAL A 91 9.30 -17.01 -7.38
CA VAL A 91 8.32 -15.93 -7.65
C VAL A 91 7.42 -15.73 -6.44
N ALA A 92 6.92 -16.82 -5.85
CA ALA A 92 6.09 -16.74 -4.65
C ALA A 92 6.87 -16.14 -3.47
N GLU A 93 8.12 -16.55 -3.26
CA GLU A 93 9.01 -15.98 -2.24
C GLU A 93 9.25 -14.48 -2.47
N ALA A 94 9.54 -14.05 -3.70
CA ALA A 94 9.77 -12.66 -4.04
C ALA A 94 8.53 -11.79 -3.76
N LEU A 95 7.34 -12.28 -4.10
CA LEU A 95 6.07 -11.60 -3.81
C LEU A 95 5.82 -11.49 -2.31
N MET A 96 6.04 -12.56 -1.54
CA MET A 96 5.92 -12.53 -0.07
C MET A 96 6.92 -11.56 0.55
N ARG A 97 8.16 -11.54 0.09
CA ARG A 97 9.19 -10.62 0.59
C ARG A 97 8.80 -9.16 0.41
N VAL A 98 8.35 -8.78 -0.79
CA VAL A 98 8.03 -7.38 -1.08
C VAL A 98 6.67 -7.00 -0.49
N ASN A 99 5.61 -7.78 -0.80
CA ASN A 99 4.24 -7.38 -0.47
C ASN A 99 3.91 -7.56 1.01
N TYR A 100 4.30 -8.70 1.60
CA TYR A 100 3.99 -9.00 3.00
C TYR A 100 5.10 -8.54 3.94
N LEU A 101 6.34 -9.05 3.81
CA LEU A 101 7.41 -8.67 4.73
C LEU A 101 7.73 -7.19 4.64
N GLY A 102 7.72 -6.59 3.43
CA GLY A 102 7.90 -5.14 3.27
C GLY A 102 6.85 -4.33 4.01
N THR A 103 5.57 -4.72 3.92
CA THR A 103 4.48 -4.10 4.70
C THR A 103 4.66 -4.32 6.20
N PHE A 104 5.04 -5.53 6.61
CA PHE A 104 5.29 -5.87 8.01
C PHE A 104 6.41 -5.03 8.62
N HIS A 105 7.56 -4.93 7.96
CA HIS A 105 8.71 -4.15 8.43
C HIS A 105 8.35 -2.67 8.61
N CYS A 106 7.69 -2.08 7.61
CA CYS A 106 7.27 -0.67 7.67
C CYS A 106 6.22 -0.45 8.77
N LEU A 107 5.19 -1.30 8.84
CA LEU A 107 4.15 -1.22 9.87
C LEU A 107 4.77 -1.37 11.28
N GLN A 108 5.67 -2.33 11.48
CA GLN A 108 6.31 -2.54 12.77
C GLN A 108 7.19 -1.35 13.18
N ALA A 109 8.03 -0.87 12.27
CA ALA A 109 8.95 0.24 12.58
C ALA A 109 8.19 1.55 12.84
N VAL A 110 7.24 1.91 11.97
CA VAL A 110 6.42 3.12 12.12
C VAL A 110 5.41 2.96 13.26
N GLY A 111 4.84 1.78 13.45
CA GLY A 111 3.94 1.47 14.56
C GLY A 111 4.57 1.74 15.92
N LYS A 112 5.84 1.36 16.12
CA LYS A 112 6.61 1.70 17.34
C LYS A 112 6.73 3.21 17.57
N VAL A 113 6.86 3.99 16.50
CA VAL A 113 6.86 5.46 16.57
C VAL A 113 5.47 5.99 16.93
N MET A 114 4.44 5.55 16.21
CA MET A 114 3.05 5.98 16.41
C MET A 114 2.52 5.63 17.82
N VAL A 115 2.92 4.47 18.37
CA VAL A 115 2.59 4.08 19.78
C VAL A 115 3.16 5.12 20.75
N ARG A 116 4.43 5.51 20.62
CA ARG A 116 5.02 6.57 21.47
C ARG A 116 4.33 7.92 21.29
N GLN A 117 3.84 8.20 20.07
CA GLN A 117 3.08 9.40 19.75
C GLN A 117 1.62 9.36 20.23
N ARG A 118 1.13 8.19 20.65
CA ARG A 118 -0.28 7.91 20.99
C ARG A 118 -1.24 8.26 19.85
N GLY A 119 -0.89 7.89 18.63
CA GLY A 119 -1.76 8.10 17.48
C GLY A 119 -1.04 8.01 16.15
N GLY A 120 -1.83 7.78 15.12
CA GLY A 120 -1.42 7.67 13.72
C GLY A 120 -2.37 6.76 12.94
N LEU A 121 -2.27 6.83 11.63
CA LEU A 121 -3.03 5.99 10.71
C LEU A 121 -2.07 5.22 9.78
N VAL A 122 -2.25 3.92 9.70
CA VAL A 122 -1.58 3.07 8.73
C VAL A 122 -2.58 2.56 7.71
N VAL A 123 -2.27 2.78 6.45
CA VAL A 123 -3.03 2.28 5.29
C VAL A 123 -2.17 1.26 4.54
N ASN A 124 -2.61 0.01 4.52
CA ASN A 124 -2.00 -1.05 3.74
C ASN A 124 -2.75 -1.22 2.42
N LEU A 125 -2.07 -1.11 1.28
CA LEU A 125 -2.72 -1.35 0.00
C LEU A 125 -2.81 -2.85 -0.30
N THR A 126 -4.04 -3.32 -0.50
CA THR A 126 -4.38 -4.66 -0.94
C THR A 126 -5.05 -4.63 -2.33
N THR A 127 -5.78 -5.65 -2.71
CA THR A 127 -6.33 -5.83 -4.06
C THR A 127 -7.67 -6.52 -4.03
N VAL A 128 -8.55 -6.19 -4.98
CA VAL A 128 -9.80 -6.92 -5.25
C VAL A 128 -9.55 -8.38 -5.66
N ALA A 129 -8.32 -8.71 -6.09
CA ALA A 129 -7.94 -10.07 -6.44
C ALA A 129 -8.09 -11.05 -5.26
N VAL A 130 -7.99 -10.57 -4.00
CA VAL A 130 -8.16 -11.41 -2.80
C VAL A 130 -9.59 -11.94 -2.70
N PRO A 131 -10.64 -11.11 -2.61
CA PRO A 131 -12.02 -11.62 -2.53
C PRO A 131 -12.48 -12.30 -3.82
N LEU A 132 -11.97 -11.88 -5.00
CA LEU A 132 -12.33 -12.49 -6.28
C LEU A 132 -11.58 -13.79 -6.58
N SER A 133 -10.54 -14.13 -5.82
CA SER A 133 -9.73 -15.35 -6.02
C SER A 133 -9.25 -15.52 -7.47
N LEU A 134 -8.64 -14.46 -8.04
CA LEU A 134 -8.34 -14.38 -9.47
C LEU A 134 -7.38 -15.49 -9.94
N GLU A 135 -7.77 -16.17 -11.01
CA GLU A 135 -6.95 -17.18 -11.66
C GLU A 135 -5.64 -16.59 -12.18
N GLY A 136 -4.55 -17.35 -12.05
CA GLY A 136 -3.21 -16.93 -12.46
C GLY A 136 -2.50 -16.01 -11.47
N GLU A 137 -3.13 -15.63 -10.37
CA GLU A 137 -2.57 -14.72 -9.36
C GLU A 137 -2.35 -15.39 -7.98
N ALA A 138 -2.28 -16.72 -7.90
CA ALA A 138 -2.26 -17.45 -6.63
C ALA A 138 -1.21 -16.93 -5.64
N ALA A 139 0.05 -16.75 -6.06
CA ALA A 139 1.12 -16.26 -5.19
C ALA A 139 0.93 -14.78 -4.82
N TYR A 140 0.43 -13.95 -5.75
CA TYR A 140 0.13 -12.55 -5.50
C TYR A 140 -1.05 -12.41 -4.52
N VAL A 141 -2.15 -13.10 -4.78
CA VAL A 141 -3.33 -13.14 -3.90
C VAL A 141 -2.95 -13.59 -2.49
N ALA A 142 -2.17 -14.67 -2.36
CA ALA A 142 -1.69 -15.15 -1.06
C ALA A 142 -0.89 -14.06 -0.31
N SER A 143 0.01 -13.35 -0.99
CA SER A 143 0.80 -12.28 -0.39
C SER A 143 -0.07 -11.11 0.10
N LYS A 144 -1.11 -10.75 -0.66
CA LYS A 144 -2.04 -9.67 -0.29
C LYS A 144 -3.05 -10.09 0.77
N ALA A 145 -3.51 -11.34 0.75
CA ALA A 145 -4.32 -11.90 1.84
C ALA A 145 -3.56 -11.90 3.18
N ALA A 146 -2.25 -12.18 3.16
CA ALA A 146 -1.39 -12.05 4.34
C ALA A 146 -1.34 -10.61 4.87
N VAL A 147 -1.32 -9.59 3.99
CA VAL A 147 -1.41 -8.17 4.38
C VAL A 147 -2.75 -7.85 5.05
N GLU A 148 -3.86 -8.40 4.54
CA GLU A 148 -5.18 -8.19 5.15
C GLU A 148 -5.28 -8.84 6.54
N ALA A 149 -4.74 -10.05 6.70
CA ALA A 149 -4.66 -10.70 8.00
C ALA A 149 -3.79 -9.91 8.99
N LEU A 150 -2.60 -9.46 8.55
CA LEU A 150 -1.72 -8.58 9.34
C LEU A 150 -2.45 -7.30 9.77
N THR A 151 -3.19 -6.66 8.86
CA THR A 151 -3.96 -5.45 9.15
C THR A 151 -4.94 -5.67 10.29
N LYS A 152 -5.71 -6.76 10.24
CA LYS A 152 -6.73 -7.09 11.25
C LYS A 152 -6.12 -7.35 12.63
N VAL A 153 -4.98 -8.05 12.69
CA VAL A 153 -4.29 -8.35 13.95
C VAL A 153 -3.64 -7.10 14.52
N ALA A 154 -2.84 -6.39 13.71
CA ALA A 154 -2.17 -5.16 14.14
C ALA A 154 -3.16 -4.08 14.60
N ALA A 155 -4.32 -3.96 13.96
CA ALA A 155 -5.37 -3.04 14.36
C ALA A 155 -5.88 -3.33 15.78
N LYS A 156 -6.05 -4.60 16.15
CA LYS A 156 -6.47 -4.99 17.50
C LYS A 156 -5.39 -4.71 18.55
N GLU A 157 -4.14 -5.06 18.24
CA GLU A 157 -3.02 -4.89 19.17
C GLU A 157 -2.68 -3.41 19.43
N LEU A 158 -2.85 -2.55 18.41
CA LEU A 158 -2.50 -1.13 18.48
C LEU A 158 -3.67 -0.20 18.86
N ALA A 159 -4.89 -0.73 18.97
CA ALA A 159 -6.09 0.07 19.25
C ALA A 159 -5.98 0.90 20.53
N THR A 160 -5.52 0.28 21.63
CA THR A 160 -5.37 0.95 22.93
C THR A 160 -4.27 2.01 22.96
N GLN A 161 -3.42 2.02 21.94
CA GLN A 161 -2.33 2.99 21.77
C GLN A 161 -2.72 4.18 20.87
N GLY A 162 -3.98 4.24 20.40
CA GLY A 162 -4.49 5.28 19.53
C GLY A 162 -4.02 5.16 18.06
N VAL A 163 -3.43 4.03 17.67
CA VAL A 163 -2.99 3.79 16.28
C VAL A 163 -4.06 3.01 15.52
N ARG A 164 -4.47 3.54 14.40
CA ARG A 164 -5.43 2.89 13.50
C ARG A 164 -4.68 2.20 12.34
N VAL A 165 -5.10 1.00 11.98
CA VAL A 165 -4.54 0.25 10.86
C VAL A 165 -5.68 -0.25 9.98
N VAL A 166 -5.65 0.05 8.69
CA VAL A 166 -6.69 -0.35 7.72
C VAL A 166 -6.06 -0.91 6.45
N ALA A 167 -6.82 -1.68 5.68
CA ALA A 167 -6.43 -2.10 4.35
C ALA A 167 -7.41 -1.54 3.31
N LEU A 168 -6.86 -1.01 2.20
CA LEU A 168 -7.65 -0.53 1.07
C LEU A 168 -7.26 -1.34 -0.18
N GLY A 169 -8.22 -2.08 -0.73
CA GLY A 169 -8.06 -2.93 -1.90
C GLY A 169 -8.46 -2.19 -3.17
N LEU A 170 -7.57 -2.26 -4.17
CA LEU A 170 -7.79 -1.64 -5.47
C LEU A 170 -8.00 -2.71 -6.54
N GLY A 171 -8.81 -2.39 -7.54
CA GLY A 171 -8.82 -3.08 -8.82
C GLY A 171 -7.56 -2.78 -9.63
N PRO A 172 -7.50 -3.26 -10.88
CA PRO A 172 -6.41 -2.90 -11.78
C PRO A 172 -6.38 -1.38 -11.99
N VAL A 173 -5.27 -0.74 -11.57
CA VAL A 173 -5.00 0.67 -11.82
C VAL A 173 -4.02 0.77 -12.98
N ASP A 174 -4.22 1.70 -13.92
CA ASP A 174 -3.33 1.87 -15.07
C ASP A 174 -1.95 2.35 -14.63
N THR A 175 -1.12 1.39 -14.24
CA THR A 175 0.26 1.59 -13.79
C THR A 175 1.18 0.57 -14.45
N ARG A 176 2.49 0.69 -14.20
CA ARG A 176 3.46 -0.30 -14.68
C ARG A 176 3.15 -1.72 -14.17
N LEU A 177 2.50 -1.84 -13.01
CA LEU A 177 2.17 -3.13 -12.38
C LEU A 177 1.19 -3.96 -13.25
N THR A 178 0.26 -3.30 -13.94
CA THR A 178 -0.80 -3.95 -14.74
C THR A 178 -0.44 -4.10 -16.22
N ARG A 179 0.68 -3.53 -16.69
CA ARG A 179 1.07 -3.57 -18.13
C ARG A 179 1.30 -4.97 -18.67
N ALA A 180 1.72 -5.92 -17.84
CA ALA A 180 1.93 -7.30 -18.24
C ALA A 180 0.66 -8.15 -18.25
N VAL A 181 -0.46 -7.62 -17.73
CA VAL A 181 -1.74 -8.34 -17.67
C VAL A 181 -2.46 -8.24 -19.01
N PRO A 182 -2.91 -9.36 -19.61
CA PRO A 182 -3.66 -9.34 -20.87
C PRO A 182 -4.91 -8.47 -20.76
N LYS A 183 -5.19 -7.66 -21.80
CA LYS A 183 -6.36 -6.75 -21.81
C LYS A 183 -7.68 -7.46 -21.54
N ALA A 184 -7.86 -8.68 -22.07
CA ALA A 184 -9.07 -9.48 -21.84
C ALA A 184 -9.21 -9.89 -20.35
N ALA A 185 -8.12 -10.17 -19.64
CA ALA A 185 -8.16 -10.45 -18.21
C ALA A 185 -8.49 -9.19 -17.41
N LEU A 186 -7.88 -8.04 -17.75
CA LEU A 186 -8.22 -6.75 -17.15
C LEU A 186 -9.70 -6.39 -17.33
N ALA A 187 -10.26 -6.60 -18.53
CA ALA A 187 -11.67 -6.33 -18.79
C ALA A 187 -12.57 -7.18 -17.89
N LYS A 188 -12.33 -8.49 -17.79
CA LYS A 188 -13.09 -9.39 -16.90
C LYS A 188 -13.05 -8.95 -15.44
N ILE A 189 -11.86 -8.54 -14.95
CA ILE A 189 -11.71 -8.08 -13.56
C ILE A 189 -12.49 -6.77 -13.37
N ASN A 190 -12.35 -5.84 -14.30
CA ASN A 190 -13.04 -4.55 -14.24
C ASN A 190 -14.55 -4.69 -14.28
N ASP A 191 -15.07 -5.59 -15.11
CA ASP A 191 -16.52 -5.91 -15.14
C ASP A 191 -16.99 -6.52 -13.81
N ALA A 192 -16.21 -7.45 -13.25
CA ALA A 192 -16.55 -8.11 -11.99
C ALA A 192 -16.61 -7.12 -10.80
N ILE A 193 -15.84 -6.04 -10.83
CA ILE A 193 -15.88 -5.00 -9.79
C ILE A 193 -16.79 -3.81 -10.13
N GLY A 194 -17.59 -3.91 -11.19
CA GLY A 194 -18.51 -2.85 -11.63
C GLY A 194 -17.79 -1.61 -12.20
N ARG A 195 -16.58 -1.77 -12.74
CA ARG A 195 -15.76 -0.69 -13.30
C ARG A 195 -15.27 -1.01 -14.73
N PRO A 196 -16.15 -1.17 -15.70
CA PRO A 196 -15.80 -1.64 -17.06
C PRO A 196 -14.77 -0.74 -17.76
N GLN A 197 -14.70 0.54 -17.39
CA GLN A 197 -13.72 1.50 -17.94
C GLN A 197 -12.34 1.40 -17.26
N GLY A 198 -12.19 0.50 -16.26
CA GLY A 198 -10.97 0.39 -15.45
C GLY A 198 -10.90 1.45 -14.34
N THR A 199 -9.72 1.59 -13.76
CA THR A 199 -9.45 2.55 -12.69
C THR A 199 -8.23 3.39 -13.07
N SER A 200 -8.41 4.69 -13.22
CA SER A 200 -7.31 5.63 -13.41
C SER A 200 -6.53 5.84 -12.09
N ILE A 201 -5.27 6.26 -12.20
CA ILE A 201 -4.45 6.63 -11.02
C ILE A 201 -5.17 7.71 -10.20
N LYS A 202 -5.78 8.70 -10.86
CA LYS A 202 -6.50 9.78 -10.18
C LYS A 202 -7.65 9.24 -9.32
N GLU A 203 -8.50 8.37 -9.87
CA GLU A 203 -9.63 7.77 -9.14
C GLU A 203 -9.15 6.93 -7.95
N ALA A 204 -8.05 6.17 -8.12
CA ALA A 204 -7.45 5.40 -7.04
C ALA A 204 -6.91 6.30 -5.91
N VAL A 205 -6.24 7.40 -6.26
CA VAL A 205 -5.78 8.42 -5.28
C VAL A 205 -6.97 9.05 -4.57
N ASP A 206 -7.98 9.50 -5.31
CA ASP A 206 -9.17 10.13 -4.74
C ASP A 206 -9.91 9.18 -3.79
N PHE A 207 -10.04 7.88 -4.14
CA PHE A 207 -10.60 6.87 -3.24
C PHE A 207 -9.78 6.74 -1.96
N ILE A 208 -8.47 6.52 -2.05
CA ILE A 208 -7.60 6.33 -0.88
C ILE A 208 -7.69 7.53 0.07
N LEU A 209 -7.58 8.73 -0.47
CA LEU A 209 -7.59 9.95 0.36
C LEU A 209 -8.98 10.25 0.94
N SER A 210 -10.06 9.95 0.21
CA SER A 210 -11.42 10.06 0.74
C SER A 210 -11.62 9.13 1.94
N ARG A 211 -11.08 7.89 1.89
CA ARG A 211 -11.19 6.96 3.03
C ARG A 211 -10.30 7.36 4.19
N ILE A 212 -9.09 7.88 3.94
CA ILE A 212 -8.20 8.40 5.00
C ILE A 212 -8.88 9.51 5.82
N GLY A 213 -9.61 10.40 5.16
CA GLY A 213 -10.37 11.49 5.79
C GLY A 213 -11.74 11.10 6.35
N ALA A 214 -12.22 9.89 6.10
CA ALA A 214 -13.56 9.49 6.46
C ALA A 214 -13.71 9.19 7.97
N PRO A 215 -14.71 9.76 8.65
CA PRO A 215 -14.92 9.55 10.09
C PRO A 215 -15.41 8.12 10.41
N ASP A 216 -16.00 7.42 9.45
CA ASP A 216 -16.51 6.06 9.57
C ASP A 216 -15.46 4.98 9.32
N LEU A 217 -14.23 5.33 8.91
CA LEU A 217 -13.15 4.37 8.66
C LEU A 217 -12.73 3.68 9.96
N LYS A 218 -13.14 2.41 10.10
CA LYS A 218 -12.87 1.62 11.31
C LYS A 218 -11.50 0.95 11.24
N SER A 219 -10.74 1.01 12.32
CA SER A 219 -9.49 0.25 12.44
C SER A 219 -9.76 -1.26 12.30
N GLY A 220 -8.94 -1.95 11.52
CA GLY A 220 -9.10 -3.36 11.19
C GLY A 220 -10.01 -3.63 9.98
N SER A 221 -10.63 -2.59 9.38
CA SER A 221 -11.41 -2.78 8.17
C SER A 221 -10.52 -3.08 6.96
N VAL A 222 -11.10 -3.86 6.05
CA VAL A 222 -10.60 -4.07 4.69
C VAL A 222 -11.70 -3.58 3.75
N GLU A 223 -11.43 -2.55 2.99
CA GLU A 223 -12.39 -1.95 2.08
C GLU A 223 -11.88 -1.99 0.65
N TYR A 224 -12.76 -2.20 -0.30
CA TYR A 224 -12.39 -2.36 -1.71
C TYR A 224 -12.99 -1.25 -2.57
N PHE A 225 -12.20 -0.78 -3.54
CA PHE A 225 -12.64 0.19 -4.54
C PHE A 225 -13.34 -0.52 -5.70
N GLY A 226 -14.65 -0.45 -5.71
CA GLY A 226 -15.53 -1.18 -6.61
C GLY A 226 -16.38 -2.22 -5.87
N GLN A 227 -17.22 -2.91 -6.62
CA GLN A 227 -18.02 -3.99 -6.08
C GLN A 227 -17.17 -5.26 -5.99
N THR A 228 -17.14 -5.88 -4.84
CA THR A 228 -16.64 -7.25 -4.68
C THR A 228 -17.83 -8.10 -4.32
N ALA A 229 -18.06 -9.17 -5.07
CA ALA A 229 -19.13 -10.10 -4.70
C ALA A 229 -18.90 -10.58 -3.26
N SER A 230 -19.92 -10.40 -2.44
CA SER A 230 -19.98 -10.93 -1.07
C SER A 230 -20.15 -12.44 -1.07
#